data_e128440ebbfc27292b2b80cb3207232c
#
_entry.id   e128440ebbfc27292b2b80cb3207232c
#
_cell.length_a   1.000
_cell.length_b   1.000
_cell.length_c   1.000
_cell.angle_alpha   90.00
_cell.angle_beta   90.00
_cell.angle_gamma   90.00
#
_symmetry.space_group_name_H-M   'P 1'
#
loop_
_entity.id
_entity.type
_entity.pdbx_description
1 polymer ?
#
loop_
_entity_poly.entity_id
_entity_poly.type
_entity_poly.pdbx_seq_one_letter_code
_entity_poly.pdbx_strand_id
1 'polypeptide(L)'
;MRIVKLTKDTMKDIQDSMLKRSPNNFKEQEGTVNEILSNIRENGDKALFDYTLRFDKAEINAENIKVTKEEIEAAYKEVDPDLIRVIRRAMGNITAYHELQKQNSWIDTKPDGTILGQKITPLQRVGVYVPGGKAAYPSSVLMNVVPAKVAGVDEIIMCTPPGADGKVYATTLVTANEAGVDTIYKVGGAQAIGAMAFGTESVPVVDKIVGPGNIFVALAKKAVFGYTGIDSVAGPSEVLVLADETANPRYVAADLLSQAEHDQMASAILITTSRELAEKVSEEIDGFVKVLERREIIQASLDNYGYILVAEDMEEAIDTVNAIASEHLEIVTKDPFEVMTKIRNAGAIFLGESSSEPLGDYFAGPNHVLPTNGTARFFSPLGVDTFIKKSSIISYSRSALEAVHEDIEKFATAEGLTAHANSIRVRFEEK
;
A
#
# COMPACT_ATOMS: atom_id res chain seq x y z
N MET A 1 25.45 9.33 10.86
CA MET A 1 24.23 8.82 11.50
C MET A 1 24.43 8.65 13.01
N ARG A 2 23.36 8.74 13.86
CA ARG A 2 23.49 8.64 15.33
C ARG A 2 23.63 7.18 15.77
N ILE A 3 24.78 6.85 16.40
CA ILE A 3 24.99 5.52 17.00
C ILE A 3 24.62 5.60 18.49
N VAL A 4 23.61 4.87 18.89
CA VAL A 4 23.10 4.87 20.27
C VAL A 4 22.95 3.45 20.80
N LYS A 5 23.15 3.27 22.11
CA LYS A 5 22.81 2.00 22.76
C LYS A 5 21.30 1.86 22.79
N LEU A 6 20.80 0.68 22.48
CA LEU A 6 19.38 0.38 22.62
C LEU A 6 19.00 0.39 24.11
N THR A 7 17.97 1.15 24.44
CA THR A 7 17.42 1.30 25.79
C THR A 7 15.92 1.59 25.67
N LYS A 8 15.19 1.49 26.78
CA LYS A 8 13.75 1.86 26.82
C LYS A 8 13.52 3.32 26.44
N ASP A 9 14.43 4.22 26.79
CA ASP A 9 14.31 5.64 26.48
C ASP A 9 14.54 5.88 24.97
N THR A 10 15.55 5.22 24.37
CA THR A 10 15.81 5.27 22.93
C THR A 10 14.61 4.74 22.13
N MET A 11 13.99 3.64 22.60
CA MET A 11 12.79 3.10 21.97
C MET A 11 11.61 4.07 22.03
N LYS A 12 11.45 4.75 23.15
CA LYS A 12 10.40 5.76 23.29
C LYS A 12 10.62 6.93 22.34
N ASP A 13 11.86 7.41 22.22
CA ASP A 13 12.21 8.48 21.28
C ASP A 13 11.91 8.10 19.82
N ILE A 14 12.21 6.86 19.43
CA ILE A 14 11.90 6.33 18.10
C ILE A 14 10.38 6.29 17.88
N GLN A 15 9.62 5.72 18.84
CA GLN A 15 8.16 5.66 18.74
C GLN A 15 7.53 7.05 18.65
N ASP A 16 7.98 8.01 19.47
CA ASP A 16 7.52 9.39 19.43
C ASP A 16 7.87 10.07 18.08
N SER A 17 9.04 9.74 17.52
CA SER A 17 9.46 10.20 16.19
C SER A 17 8.57 9.63 15.08
N MET A 18 8.26 8.34 15.12
CA MET A 18 7.34 7.68 14.18
C MET A 18 5.93 8.28 14.27
N LEU A 19 5.42 8.52 15.48
CA LEU A 19 4.11 9.15 15.66
C LEU A 19 4.04 10.56 15.07
N LYS A 20 5.13 11.35 15.12
CA LYS A 20 5.18 12.69 14.50
C LYS A 20 5.01 12.65 12.99
N ARG A 21 5.45 11.58 12.32
CA ARG A 21 5.32 11.38 10.87
C ARG A 21 3.95 10.84 10.44
N SER A 22 3.12 10.42 11.42
CA SER A 22 1.80 9.86 11.14
C SER A 22 0.91 10.89 10.45
N PRO A 23 0.16 10.50 9.41
CA PRO A 23 -0.85 11.34 8.77
C PRO A 23 -1.87 11.95 9.74
N ASN A 24 -2.03 11.39 10.93
CA ASN A 24 -2.93 11.92 11.95
C ASN A 24 -2.50 13.25 12.58
N ASN A 25 -1.28 13.71 12.32
CA ASN A 25 -0.74 14.95 12.91
C ASN A 25 -0.84 16.18 11.99
N PHE A 26 -1.45 16.04 10.81
CA PHE A 26 -1.54 17.09 9.78
C PHE A 26 -2.92 17.75 9.73
N LYS A 27 -3.36 18.35 10.85
CA LYS A 27 -4.72 18.95 11.01
C LYS A 27 -5.02 20.08 10.01
N GLU A 28 -4.04 20.90 9.66
CA GLU A 28 -4.21 21.99 8.69
C GLU A 28 -4.50 21.42 7.30
N GLN A 29 -3.72 20.40 6.90
CA GLN A 29 -3.91 19.72 5.62
C GLN A 29 -5.24 18.96 5.59
N GLU A 30 -5.69 18.38 6.71
CA GLU A 30 -7.02 17.74 6.82
C GLU A 30 -8.15 18.74 6.51
N GLY A 31 -8.07 19.98 7.01
CA GLY A 31 -9.04 21.03 6.71
C GLY A 31 -9.14 21.31 5.22
N THR A 32 -7.99 21.50 4.56
CA THR A 32 -7.91 21.74 3.11
C THR A 32 -8.45 20.54 2.32
N VAL A 33 -8.12 19.32 2.72
CA VAL A 33 -8.61 18.09 2.06
C VAL A 33 -10.12 17.98 2.17
N ASN A 34 -10.69 18.22 3.34
CA ASN A 34 -12.16 18.16 3.55
C ASN A 34 -12.89 19.20 2.69
N GLU A 35 -12.34 20.40 2.54
CA GLU A 35 -12.89 21.42 1.64
C GLU A 35 -12.88 20.94 0.19
N ILE A 36 -11.75 20.40 -0.28
CA ILE A 36 -11.63 19.85 -1.64
C ILE A 36 -12.65 18.75 -1.87
N LEU A 37 -12.74 17.78 -0.96
CA LEU A 37 -13.65 16.63 -1.08
C LEU A 37 -15.12 17.07 -1.10
N SER A 38 -15.53 18.01 -0.24
CA SER A 38 -16.89 18.57 -0.24
C SER A 38 -17.19 19.26 -1.56
N ASN A 39 -16.26 20.08 -2.06
CA ASN A 39 -16.44 20.79 -3.32
C ASN A 39 -16.54 19.84 -4.53
N ILE A 40 -15.73 18.77 -4.58
CA ILE A 40 -15.84 17.74 -5.61
C ILE A 40 -17.23 17.07 -5.56
N ARG A 41 -17.70 16.73 -4.37
CA ARG A 41 -19.01 16.08 -4.18
C ARG A 41 -20.18 16.97 -4.61
N GLU A 42 -20.08 18.27 -4.40
CA GLU A 42 -21.14 19.24 -4.71
C GLU A 42 -21.11 19.72 -6.16
N ASN A 43 -19.94 19.90 -6.74
CA ASN A 43 -19.74 20.60 -8.00
C ASN A 43 -19.07 19.74 -9.11
N GLY A 44 -18.81 18.45 -8.87
CA GLY A 44 -18.36 17.48 -9.88
C GLY A 44 -17.14 17.92 -10.70
N ASP A 45 -17.25 17.78 -12.02
CA ASP A 45 -16.19 18.12 -12.97
C ASP A 45 -15.72 19.56 -12.87
N LYS A 46 -16.60 20.50 -12.58
CA LYS A 46 -16.23 21.91 -12.44
C LYS A 46 -15.17 22.09 -11.36
N ALA A 47 -15.41 21.54 -10.17
CA ALA A 47 -14.45 21.60 -9.08
C ALA A 47 -13.16 20.84 -9.41
N LEU A 48 -13.28 19.67 -10.08
CA LEU A 48 -12.15 18.84 -10.48
C LEU A 48 -11.20 19.60 -11.40
N PHE A 49 -11.73 20.26 -12.41
CA PHE A 49 -10.92 21.03 -13.37
C PHE A 49 -10.32 22.30 -12.74
N ASP A 50 -11.07 23.01 -11.91
CA ASP A 50 -10.61 24.19 -11.18
C ASP A 50 -9.41 23.84 -10.28
N TYR A 51 -9.48 22.73 -9.54
CA TYR A 51 -8.36 22.27 -8.69
C TYR A 51 -7.16 21.79 -9.52
N THR A 52 -7.39 21.10 -10.64
CA THR A 52 -6.31 20.66 -11.54
C THR A 52 -5.57 21.86 -12.12
N LEU A 53 -6.29 22.89 -12.58
CA LEU A 53 -5.69 24.13 -13.03
C LEU A 53 -4.89 24.83 -11.90
N ARG A 54 -5.47 24.87 -10.70
CA ARG A 54 -4.84 25.54 -9.55
C ARG A 54 -3.57 24.85 -9.08
N PHE A 55 -3.55 23.52 -8.97
CA PHE A 55 -2.47 22.77 -8.36
C PHE A 55 -1.46 22.24 -9.38
N ASP A 56 -1.93 21.70 -10.50
CA ASP A 56 -1.09 21.09 -11.53
C ASP A 56 -0.74 22.08 -12.66
N LYS A 57 -1.40 23.27 -12.69
CA LYS A 57 -1.24 24.29 -13.73
C LYS A 57 -1.62 23.81 -15.13
N ALA A 58 -2.42 22.77 -15.22
CA ALA A 58 -2.88 22.14 -16.47
C ALA A 58 -4.33 22.54 -16.78
N GLU A 59 -4.59 22.95 -18.02
CA GLU A 59 -5.94 23.22 -18.51
C GLU A 59 -6.62 21.93 -18.94
N ILE A 60 -7.29 21.29 -17.97
CA ILE A 60 -8.05 20.06 -18.20
C ILE A 60 -9.55 20.37 -18.23
N ASN A 61 -10.26 19.68 -19.12
CA ASN A 61 -11.71 19.78 -19.29
C ASN A 61 -12.31 18.41 -19.71
N ALA A 62 -13.61 18.35 -19.92
CA ALA A 62 -14.31 17.10 -20.25
C ALA A 62 -13.81 16.42 -21.55
N GLU A 63 -13.24 17.19 -22.49
CA GLU A 63 -12.78 16.68 -23.78
C GLU A 63 -11.37 16.07 -23.69
N ASN A 64 -10.52 16.59 -22.80
CA ASN A 64 -9.11 16.21 -22.72
C ASN A 64 -8.70 15.52 -21.41
N ILE A 65 -9.61 15.30 -20.46
CA ILE A 65 -9.30 14.65 -19.18
C ILE A 65 -8.82 13.20 -19.35
N LYS A 66 -9.31 12.49 -20.35
CA LYS A 66 -8.90 11.11 -20.64
C LYS A 66 -7.67 11.10 -21.55
N VAL A 67 -6.74 10.21 -21.24
CA VAL A 67 -5.63 9.92 -22.12
C VAL A 67 -6.16 9.23 -23.37
N THR A 68 -5.72 9.69 -24.56
CA THR A 68 -6.14 9.13 -25.84
C THR A 68 -5.19 8.01 -26.29
N LYS A 69 -5.63 7.23 -27.28
CA LYS A 69 -4.79 6.19 -27.89
C LYS A 69 -3.57 6.79 -28.59
N GLU A 70 -3.74 7.95 -29.21
CA GLU A 70 -2.67 8.69 -29.88
C GLU A 70 -1.58 9.14 -28.90
N GLU A 71 -1.98 9.59 -27.68
CA GLU A 71 -1.04 9.92 -26.60
C GLU A 71 -0.24 8.68 -26.16
N ILE A 72 -0.90 7.52 -26.04
CA ILE A 72 -0.23 6.25 -25.70
C ILE A 72 0.73 5.84 -26.83
N GLU A 73 0.31 5.90 -28.11
CA GLU A 73 1.17 5.58 -29.25
C GLU A 73 2.37 6.52 -29.36
N ALA A 74 2.20 7.80 -29.02
CA ALA A 74 3.30 8.75 -28.96
C ALA A 74 4.28 8.41 -27.84
N ALA A 75 3.76 8.02 -26.66
CA ALA A 75 4.57 7.61 -25.53
C ALA A 75 5.47 6.40 -25.85
N TYR A 76 4.98 5.41 -26.59
CA TYR A 76 5.80 4.27 -27.04
C TYR A 76 6.98 4.67 -27.94
N LYS A 77 6.90 5.82 -28.62
CA LYS A 77 8.00 6.31 -29.46
C LYS A 77 9.07 7.07 -28.64
N GLU A 78 8.70 7.55 -27.46
CA GLU A 78 9.59 8.30 -26.57
C GLU A 78 10.35 7.39 -25.60
N VAL A 79 9.73 6.29 -25.15
CA VAL A 79 10.29 5.38 -24.15
C VAL A 79 11.30 4.44 -24.79
N ASP A 80 12.47 4.30 -24.14
CA ASP A 80 13.51 3.35 -24.54
C ASP A 80 12.94 1.93 -24.63
N PRO A 81 13.07 1.25 -25.78
CA PRO A 81 12.63 -0.13 -25.95
C PRO A 81 13.23 -1.11 -24.93
N ASP A 82 14.45 -0.87 -24.45
CA ASP A 82 15.06 -1.68 -23.42
C ASP A 82 14.34 -1.50 -22.07
N LEU A 83 13.91 -0.29 -21.73
CA LEU A 83 13.10 -0.05 -20.55
C LEU A 83 11.75 -0.76 -20.65
N ILE A 84 11.10 -0.74 -21.80
CA ILE A 84 9.84 -1.48 -22.01
C ILE A 84 10.04 -2.98 -21.80
N ARG A 85 11.16 -3.54 -22.28
CA ARG A 85 11.53 -4.95 -22.03
C ARG A 85 11.70 -5.23 -20.53
N VAL A 86 12.34 -4.32 -19.77
CA VAL A 86 12.52 -4.44 -18.31
C VAL A 86 11.17 -4.38 -17.61
N ILE A 87 10.29 -3.43 -17.96
CA ILE A 87 8.91 -3.31 -17.43
C ILE A 87 8.14 -4.62 -17.62
N ARG A 88 8.18 -5.21 -18.81
CA ARG A 88 7.50 -6.49 -19.11
C ARG A 88 8.04 -7.64 -18.28
N ARG A 89 9.36 -7.68 -18.04
CA ARG A 89 9.97 -8.71 -17.17
C ARG A 89 9.53 -8.53 -15.71
N ALA A 90 9.59 -7.31 -15.19
CA ALA A 90 9.10 -7.00 -13.84
C ALA A 90 7.63 -7.37 -13.68
N MET A 91 6.78 -6.99 -14.65
CA MET A 91 5.37 -7.35 -14.69
C MET A 91 5.16 -8.87 -14.65
N GLY A 92 5.97 -9.62 -15.40
CA GLY A 92 5.93 -11.10 -15.37
C GLY A 92 6.21 -11.67 -13.98
N ASN A 93 7.22 -11.16 -13.28
CA ASN A 93 7.57 -11.58 -11.92
C ASN A 93 6.44 -11.23 -10.92
N ILE A 94 5.91 -10.00 -11.01
CA ILE A 94 4.80 -9.54 -10.15
C ILE A 94 3.56 -10.39 -10.39
N THR A 95 3.24 -10.69 -11.66
CA THR A 95 2.11 -11.57 -12.02
C THR A 95 2.29 -12.96 -11.42
N ALA A 96 3.47 -13.57 -11.61
CA ALA A 96 3.75 -14.92 -11.11
C ALA A 96 3.62 -15.00 -9.58
N TYR A 97 4.10 -13.99 -8.86
CA TYR A 97 3.97 -13.93 -7.41
C TYR A 97 2.50 -13.81 -6.97
N HIS A 98 1.75 -12.89 -7.56
CA HIS A 98 0.36 -12.64 -7.18
C HIS A 98 -0.60 -13.77 -7.61
N GLU A 99 -0.28 -14.53 -8.66
CA GLU A 99 -1.05 -15.73 -9.02
C GLU A 99 -1.09 -16.76 -7.89
N LEU A 100 -0.04 -16.85 -7.05
CA LEU A 100 0.00 -17.74 -5.89
C LEU A 100 -0.96 -17.29 -4.75
N GLN A 101 -1.44 -16.05 -4.78
CA GLN A 101 -2.34 -15.49 -3.77
C GLN A 101 -3.82 -15.72 -4.10
N LYS A 102 -4.15 -16.27 -5.28
CA LYS A 102 -5.53 -16.51 -5.68
C LYS A 102 -6.26 -17.41 -4.71
N GLN A 103 -7.46 -17.03 -4.36
CA GLN A 103 -8.36 -17.81 -3.51
C GLN A 103 -9.56 -18.29 -4.30
N ASN A 104 -10.03 -19.50 -3.98
CA ASN A 104 -11.21 -20.08 -4.61
C ASN A 104 -12.42 -20.04 -3.67
N SER A 105 -13.62 -19.86 -4.25
CA SER A 105 -14.87 -20.11 -3.53
C SER A 105 -14.92 -21.57 -3.08
N TRP A 106 -15.54 -21.82 -1.93
CA TRP A 106 -15.68 -23.17 -1.39
C TRP A 106 -17.06 -23.40 -0.81
N ILE A 107 -17.48 -24.66 -0.81
CA ILE A 107 -18.75 -25.15 -0.25
C ILE A 107 -18.45 -26.40 0.55
N ASP A 108 -18.96 -26.43 1.78
CA ASP A 108 -18.99 -27.61 2.67
C ASP A 108 -20.43 -28.09 2.79
N THR A 109 -20.64 -29.42 2.63
CA THR A 109 -21.94 -30.05 2.66
C THR A 109 -22.02 -31.08 3.79
N LYS A 110 -23.06 -31.00 4.61
CA LYS A 110 -23.28 -31.92 5.72
C LYS A 110 -24.32 -33.00 5.37
N PRO A 111 -24.31 -34.17 6.07
CA PRO A 111 -25.26 -35.26 5.81
C PRO A 111 -26.74 -34.88 6.00
N ASP A 112 -27.04 -33.86 6.84
CA ASP A 112 -28.38 -33.35 7.10
C ASP A 112 -28.90 -32.42 6.00
N GLY A 113 -28.12 -32.21 4.92
CA GLY A 113 -28.45 -31.30 3.82
C GLY A 113 -28.10 -29.84 4.08
N THR A 114 -27.37 -29.54 5.17
CA THR A 114 -26.81 -28.20 5.39
C THR A 114 -25.66 -27.94 4.42
N ILE A 115 -25.66 -26.78 3.79
CA ILE A 115 -24.58 -26.29 2.92
C ILE A 115 -24.07 -24.95 3.50
N LEU A 116 -22.80 -24.91 3.82
CA LEU A 116 -22.11 -23.70 4.21
C LEU A 116 -20.97 -23.42 3.21
N GLY A 117 -20.68 -22.15 2.95
CA GLY A 117 -19.61 -21.84 2.02
C GLY A 117 -19.21 -20.38 2.04
N GLN A 118 -18.25 -20.08 1.21
CA GLN A 118 -17.78 -18.71 0.98
C GLN A 118 -17.64 -18.48 -0.53
N LYS A 119 -18.36 -17.48 -1.04
CA LYS A 119 -18.22 -17.00 -2.40
C LYS A 119 -17.17 -15.89 -2.43
N ILE A 120 -16.13 -16.08 -3.22
CA ILE A 120 -15.09 -15.09 -3.49
C ILE A 120 -15.42 -14.40 -4.82
N THR A 121 -15.48 -13.06 -4.80
CA THR A 121 -15.85 -12.26 -5.96
C THR A 121 -14.89 -11.08 -6.08
N PRO A 122 -14.31 -10.82 -7.25
CA PRO A 122 -13.53 -9.61 -7.49
C PRO A 122 -14.37 -8.34 -7.26
N LEU A 123 -13.71 -7.24 -7.01
CA LEU A 123 -14.33 -5.90 -7.07
C LEU A 123 -14.68 -5.60 -8.53
N GLN A 124 -15.72 -4.80 -8.75
CA GLN A 124 -16.16 -4.46 -10.10
C GLN A 124 -15.27 -3.39 -10.71
N ARG A 125 -15.03 -2.28 -10.01
CA ARG A 125 -14.19 -1.20 -10.50
C ARG A 125 -13.20 -0.73 -9.44
N VAL A 126 -11.94 -0.57 -9.82
CA VAL A 126 -10.86 -0.11 -8.94
C VAL A 126 -10.22 1.15 -9.52
N GLY A 127 -9.98 2.13 -8.65
CA GLY A 127 -9.22 3.33 -8.96
C GLY A 127 -7.77 3.21 -8.49
N VAL A 128 -6.84 3.33 -9.39
CA VAL A 128 -5.41 3.37 -9.10
C VAL A 128 -4.94 4.81 -9.12
N TYR A 129 -4.39 5.28 -8.01
CA TYR A 129 -3.72 6.57 -7.97
C TYR A 129 -2.22 6.39 -8.19
N VAL A 130 -1.66 7.05 -9.18
CA VAL A 130 -0.23 7.07 -9.44
C VAL A 130 0.29 8.49 -9.29
N PRO A 131 1.27 8.73 -8.40
CA PRO A 131 1.85 10.06 -8.26
C PRO A 131 2.49 10.54 -9.56
N GLY A 132 2.54 11.84 -9.72
CA GLY A 132 3.28 12.53 -10.78
C GLY A 132 4.09 13.67 -10.20
N GLY A 133 4.57 14.59 -11.02
CA GLY A 133 5.29 15.78 -10.62
C GLY A 133 6.79 15.68 -10.89
N LYS A 134 7.63 15.37 -9.90
CA LYS A 134 9.10 15.39 -10.07
C LYS A 134 9.68 14.13 -10.73
N ALA A 135 8.94 13.03 -10.76
CA ALA A 135 9.38 11.76 -11.36
C ALA A 135 8.19 10.95 -11.88
N ALA A 136 8.44 10.07 -12.85
CA ALA A 136 7.52 9.01 -13.24
C ALA A 136 7.68 7.82 -12.27
N TYR A 137 6.57 7.12 -12.01
CA TYR A 137 6.55 5.96 -11.12
C TYR A 137 5.97 4.71 -11.80
N PRO A 138 6.65 4.16 -12.82
CA PRO A 138 6.18 2.97 -13.54
C PRO A 138 6.02 1.75 -12.61
N SER A 139 6.89 1.59 -11.61
CA SER A 139 6.78 0.53 -10.62
C SER A 139 5.46 0.59 -9.85
N SER A 140 5.03 1.80 -9.41
CA SER A 140 3.75 1.98 -8.73
C SER A 140 2.55 1.62 -9.62
N VAL A 141 2.65 1.82 -10.94
CA VAL A 141 1.62 1.33 -11.88
C VAL A 141 1.53 -0.19 -11.80
N LEU A 142 2.65 -0.89 -11.99
CA LEU A 142 2.68 -2.35 -11.96
C LEU A 142 2.18 -2.93 -10.65
N MET A 143 2.68 -2.40 -9.53
CA MET A 143 2.39 -2.91 -8.18
C MET A 143 0.92 -2.72 -7.76
N ASN A 144 0.21 -1.75 -8.34
CA ASN A 144 -1.22 -1.56 -8.07
C ASN A 144 -2.12 -2.27 -9.10
N VAL A 145 -1.75 -2.24 -10.39
CA VAL A 145 -2.61 -2.75 -11.47
C VAL A 145 -2.52 -4.28 -11.59
N VAL A 146 -1.30 -4.85 -11.53
CA VAL A 146 -1.12 -6.29 -11.75
C VAL A 146 -1.90 -7.14 -10.74
N PRO A 147 -1.84 -6.93 -9.41
CA PRO A 147 -2.62 -7.73 -8.48
C PRO A 147 -4.14 -7.53 -8.66
N ALA A 148 -4.61 -6.35 -9.10
CA ALA A 148 -6.01 -6.14 -9.43
C ALA A 148 -6.44 -6.94 -10.67
N LYS A 149 -5.61 -7.00 -11.72
CA LYS A 149 -5.86 -7.87 -12.89
C LYS A 149 -5.83 -9.36 -12.52
N VAL A 150 -4.87 -9.79 -11.71
CA VAL A 150 -4.79 -11.18 -11.20
C VAL A 150 -6.03 -11.55 -10.38
N ALA A 151 -6.54 -10.62 -9.57
CA ALA A 151 -7.78 -10.81 -8.81
C ALA A 151 -9.02 -10.95 -9.71
N GLY A 152 -8.96 -10.48 -10.95
CA GLY A 152 -10.07 -10.51 -11.91
C GLY A 152 -11.00 -9.29 -11.81
N VAL A 153 -10.48 -8.12 -11.41
CA VAL A 153 -11.25 -6.86 -11.43
C VAL A 153 -11.71 -6.54 -12.83
N ASP A 154 -12.99 -6.20 -13.00
CA ASP A 154 -13.60 -6.00 -14.31
C ASP A 154 -13.09 -4.73 -15.00
N GLU A 155 -12.93 -3.63 -14.24
CA GLU A 155 -12.49 -2.34 -14.77
C GLU A 155 -11.47 -1.67 -13.82
N ILE A 156 -10.32 -1.29 -14.36
CA ILE A 156 -9.27 -0.56 -13.63
C ILE A 156 -9.09 0.81 -14.26
N ILE A 157 -9.45 1.84 -13.53
CA ILE A 157 -9.17 3.22 -13.93
C ILE A 157 -7.93 3.74 -13.20
N MET A 158 -7.18 4.61 -13.82
CA MET A 158 -5.99 5.23 -13.23
C MET A 158 -6.11 6.75 -13.26
N CYS A 159 -5.85 7.39 -12.12
CA CYS A 159 -5.68 8.85 -12.01
C CYS A 159 -4.21 9.18 -11.76
N THR A 160 -3.67 10.09 -12.54
CA THR A 160 -2.30 10.60 -12.39
C THR A 160 -2.27 12.07 -12.79
N PRO A 161 -1.56 12.95 -12.03
CA PRO A 161 -1.50 14.36 -12.35
C PRO A 161 -0.79 14.59 -13.68
N PRO A 162 -1.30 15.48 -14.53
CA PRO A 162 -0.60 15.92 -15.72
C PRO A 162 0.50 16.93 -15.36
N GLY A 163 1.46 17.11 -16.27
CA GLY A 163 2.32 18.28 -16.27
C GLY A 163 1.56 19.56 -16.66
N ALA A 164 2.18 20.72 -16.52
CA ALA A 164 1.58 22.00 -16.89
C ALA A 164 1.22 22.10 -18.40
N ASP A 165 1.81 21.26 -19.21
CA ASP A 165 1.51 21.10 -20.65
C ASP A 165 0.31 20.17 -20.92
N GLY A 166 -0.34 19.67 -19.86
CA GLY A 166 -1.47 18.74 -19.94
C GLY A 166 -1.10 17.30 -20.28
N LYS A 167 0.20 16.94 -20.28
CA LYS A 167 0.68 15.60 -20.64
C LYS A 167 1.03 14.78 -19.39
N VAL A 168 0.90 13.48 -19.53
CA VAL A 168 1.38 12.49 -18.54
C VAL A 168 2.73 11.95 -19.01
N TYR A 169 3.62 11.59 -18.10
CA TYR A 169 4.91 11.00 -18.40
C TYR A 169 4.76 9.77 -19.31
N ALA A 170 5.54 9.72 -20.38
CA ALA A 170 5.50 8.64 -21.37
C ALA A 170 5.70 7.25 -20.76
N THR A 171 6.65 7.11 -19.80
CA THR A 171 6.89 5.84 -19.11
C THR A 171 5.68 5.39 -18.27
N THR A 172 4.95 6.31 -17.65
CA THR A 172 3.71 6.01 -16.93
C THR A 172 2.62 5.51 -17.89
N LEU A 173 2.44 6.18 -19.04
CA LEU A 173 1.45 5.79 -20.05
C LEU A 173 1.75 4.41 -20.64
N VAL A 174 3.01 4.17 -21.04
CA VAL A 174 3.44 2.87 -21.57
C VAL A 174 3.21 1.77 -20.54
N THR A 175 3.61 1.99 -19.28
CA THR A 175 3.46 0.98 -18.23
C THR A 175 1.99 0.71 -17.92
N ALA A 176 1.14 1.73 -17.86
CA ALA A 176 -0.30 1.57 -17.64
C ALA A 176 -0.96 0.76 -18.77
N ASN A 177 -0.57 1.04 -20.03
CA ASN A 177 -1.07 0.27 -21.18
C ASN A 177 -0.58 -1.18 -21.17
N GLU A 178 0.70 -1.43 -20.86
CA GLU A 178 1.25 -2.79 -20.73
C GLU A 178 0.57 -3.57 -19.60
N ALA A 179 0.28 -2.92 -18.47
CA ALA A 179 -0.40 -3.52 -17.33
C ALA A 179 -1.91 -3.73 -17.54
N GLY A 180 -2.48 -3.11 -18.59
CA GLY A 180 -3.88 -3.28 -18.98
C GLY A 180 -4.84 -2.38 -18.17
N VAL A 181 -4.47 -1.13 -17.90
CA VAL A 181 -5.39 -0.10 -17.39
C VAL A 181 -6.44 0.23 -18.44
N ASP A 182 -7.72 0.27 -18.05
CA ASP A 182 -8.82 0.46 -18.99
C ASP A 182 -9.00 1.93 -19.37
N THR A 183 -8.84 2.85 -18.42
CA THR A 183 -8.94 4.31 -18.65
C THR A 183 -7.96 5.07 -17.77
N ILE A 184 -7.26 6.04 -18.35
CA ILE A 184 -6.33 6.91 -17.62
C ILE A 184 -6.90 8.33 -17.61
N TYR A 185 -7.00 8.93 -16.43
CA TYR A 185 -7.48 10.30 -16.20
C TYR A 185 -6.32 11.22 -15.78
N LYS A 186 -6.22 12.36 -16.45
CA LYS A 186 -5.19 13.39 -16.23
C LYS A 186 -5.58 14.31 -15.05
N VAL A 187 -5.69 13.73 -13.86
CA VAL A 187 -6.03 14.44 -12.63
C VAL A 187 -5.24 13.86 -11.46
N GLY A 188 -4.77 14.70 -10.56
CA GLY A 188 -3.96 14.33 -9.40
C GLY A 188 -4.53 14.80 -8.07
N GLY A 189 -3.78 14.65 -6.99
CA GLY A 189 -4.09 15.20 -5.67
C GLY A 189 -5.35 14.66 -5.00
N ALA A 190 -5.77 15.38 -3.96
CA ALA A 190 -6.98 15.05 -3.19
C ALA A 190 -8.26 15.09 -4.05
N GLN A 191 -8.30 15.96 -5.07
CA GLN A 191 -9.44 16.07 -5.98
C GLN A 191 -9.62 14.82 -6.83
N ALA A 192 -8.54 14.13 -7.25
CA ALA A 192 -8.63 12.85 -7.94
C ALA A 192 -9.21 11.76 -7.04
N ILE A 193 -8.80 11.73 -5.76
CA ILE A 193 -9.37 10.80 -4.76
C ILE A 193 -10.87 11.06 -4.57
N GLY A 194 -11.27 12.34 -4.44
CA GLY A 194 -12.68 12.72 -4.35
C GLY A 194 -13.49 12.32 -5.58
N ALA A 195 -12.93 12.54 -6.80
CA ALA A 195 -13.58 12.15 -8.05
C ALA A 195 -13.79 10.64 -8.14
N MET A 196 -12.81 9.82 -7.79
CA MET A 196 -12.94 8.36 -7.75
C MET A 196 -13.92 7.88 -6.67
N ALA A 197 -13.97 8.56 -5.51
CA ALA A 197 -14.84 8.15 -4.40
C ALA A 197 -16.33 8.51 -4.59
N PHE A 198 -16.61 9.69 -5.11
CA PHE A 198 -17.98 10.21 -5.23
C PHE A 198 -18.54 10.16 -6.64
N GLY A 199 -17.67 10.03 -7.63
CA GLY A 199 -17.99 10.20 -9.04
C GLY A 199 -18.09 11.66 -9.44
N THR A 200 -17.84 11.92 -10.72
CA THR A 200 -18.13 13.17 -11.40
C THR A 200 -18.74 12.85 -12.77
N GLU A 201 -19.02 13.85 -13.59
CA GLU A 201 -19.55 13.61 -14.93
C GLU A 201 -18.54 12.86 -15.82
N SER A 202 -17.23 13.06 -15.58
CA SER A 202 -16.14 12.42 -16.35
C SER A 202 -15.57 11.18 -15.69
N VAL A 203 -15.45 11.14 -14.36
CA VAL A 203 -14.79 10.07 -13.60
C VAL A 203 -15.83 9.21 -12.87
N PRO A 204 -15.92 7.91 -13.16
CA PRO A 204 -16.87 7.02 -12.50
C PRO A 204 -16.48 6.71 -11.05
N VAL A 205 -17.47 6.40 -10.21
CA VAL A 205 -17.25 5.88 -8.84
C VAL A 205 -16.53 4.55 -8.89
N VAL A 206 -15.62 4.33 -7.95
CA VAL A 206 -14.90 3.06 -7.80
C VAL A 206 -15.21 2.37 -6.47
N ASP A 207 -15.09 1.04 -6.43
CA ASP A 207 -15.28 0.25 -5.20
C ASP A 207 -14.10 0.42 -4.23
N LYS A 208 -12.91 0.63 -4.76
CA LYS A 208 -11.68 0.79 -3.98
C LYS A 208 -10.68 1.70 -4.67
N ILE A 209 -9.99 2.53 -3.88
CA ILE A 209 -8.88 3.38 -4.33
C ILE A 209 -7.58 2.83 -3.74
N VAL A 210 -6.61 2.56 -4.60
CA VAL A 210 -5.28 2.06 -4.21
C VAL A 210 -4.17 2.96 -4.78
N GLY A 211 -3.00 2.87 -4.21
CA GLY A 211 -1.81 3.59 -4.67
C GLY A 211 -1.28 4.63 -3.68
N PRO A 212 0.05 4.87 -3.73
CA PRO A 212 0.73 5.83 -2.87
C PRO A 212 0.46 7.26 -3.33
N GLY A 213 0.67 8.22 -2.43
CA GLY A 213 0.57 9.63 -2.74
C GLY A 213 1.12 10.50 -1.61
N ASN A 214 1.19 11.81 -1.86
CA ASN A 214 1.60 12.77 -0.84
C ASN A 214 0.58 12.85 0.31
N ILE A 215 0.88 13.65 1.33
CA ILE A 215 0.04 13.80 2.52
C ILE A 215 -1.42 14.17 2.19
N PHE A 216 -1.68 14.99 1.17
CA PHE A 216 -3.04 15.35 0.78
C PHE A 216 -3.81 14.16 0.19
N VAL A 217 -3.13 13.30 -0.57
CA VAL A 217 -3.70 12.07 -1.11
C VAL A 217 -3.98 11.07 0.01
N ALA A 218 -3.03 10.88 0.94
CA ALA A 218 -3.19 9.99 2.09
C ALA A 218 -4.38 10.42 2.98
N LEU A 219 -4.49 11.71 3.27
CA LEU A 219 -5.60 12.27 4.04
C LEU A 219 -6.93 12.18 3.29
N ALA A 220 -6.93 12.39 1.97
CA ALA A 220 -8.14 12.22 1.15
C ALA A 220 -8.61 10.77 1.16
N LYS A 221 -7.71 9.79 0.99
CA LYS A 221 -8.03 8.36 1.11
C LYS A 221 -8.63 8.04 2.49
N LYS A 222 -8.03 8.54 3.57
CA LYS A 222 -8.55 8.40 4.94
C LYS A 222 -9.97 8.98 5.06
N ALA A 223 -10.22 10.15 4.50
CA ALA A 223 -11.50 10.85 4.62
C ALA A 223 -12.64 10.20 3.81
N VAL A 224 -12.33 9.54 2.68
CA VAL A 224 -13.33 8.85 1.85
C VAL A 224 -13.55 7.39 2.28
N PHE A 225 -12.77 6.87 3.21
CA PHE A 225 -12.97 5.51 3.71
C PHE A 225 -14.35 5.37 4.34
N GLY A 226 -15.11 4.38 3.87
CA GLY A 226 -16.51 4.18 4.21
C GLY A 226 -17.47 4.57 3.09
N TYR A 227 -17.09 5.50 2.20
CA TYR A 227 -17.77 5.72 0.91
C TYR A 227 -17.20 4.77 -0.15
N THR A 228 -15.90 4.64 -0.17
CA THR A 228 -15.17 3.67 -0.99
C THR A 228 -14.13 2.95 -0.14
N GLY A 229 -13.69 1.75 -0.54
CA GLY A 229 -12.56 1.08 0.10
C GLY A 229 -11.24 1.78 -0.23
N ILE A 230 -10.23 1.54 0.60
CA ILE A 230 -8.84 1.96 0.32
C ILE A 230 -7.89 0.78 0.59
N ASP A 231 -6.67 0.86 0.10
CA ASP A 231 -5.57 -0.05 0.48
C ASP A 231 -5.12 0.23 1.93
N SER A 232 -4.49 1.37 2.15
CA SER A 232 -4.00 1.82 3.45
C SER A 232 -3.87 3.35 3.48
N VAL A 233 -3.59 3.90 4.67
CA VAL A 233 -3.18 5.29 4.84
C VAL A 233 -1.66 5.29 5.00
N ALA A 234 -0.95 5.47 3.89
CA ALA A 234 0.51 5.45 3.85
C ALA A 234 1.11 6.71 4.50
N GLY A 235 2.15 6.51 5.28
CA GLY A 235 3.07 7.55 5.74
C GLY A 235 4.36 7.55 4.91
N PRO A 236 5.39 8.29 5.37
CA PRO A 236 6.72 8.26 4.77
C PRO A 236 7.35 6.87 4.86
N SER A 237 8.16 6.54 3.86
CA SER A 237 8.79 5.23 3.72
C SER A 237 9.81 4.92 4.83
N GLU A 238 10.06 3.63 5.08
CA GLU A 238 10.88 3.14 6.17
C GLU A 238 11.69 1.91 5.77
N VAL A 239 12.97 1.88 6.13
CA VAL A 239 13.78 0.67 6.12
C VAL A 239 14.35 0.40 7.51
N LEU A 240 14.31 -0.85 7.91
CA LEU A 240 15.01 -1.36 9.08
C LEU A 240 15.90 -2.51 8.66
N VAL A 241 17.21 -2.39 8.91
CA VAL A 241 18.17 -3.46 8.72
C VAL A 241 18.49 -4.08 10.08
N LEU A 242 18.28 -5.36 10.23
CA LEU A 242 18.75 -6.17 11.37
C LEU A 242 19.99 -6.93 10.94
N ALA A 243 21.14 -6.62 11.52
CA ALA A 243 22.42 -7.18 11.09
C ALA A 243 23.29 -7.65 12.28
N ASP A 244 24.02 -8.76 12.09
CA ASP A 244 25.09 -9.19 13.00
C ASP A 244 26.48 -8.81 12.46
N GLU A 245 27.54 -9.24 13.13
CA GLU A 245 28.92 -8.95 12.77
C GLU A 245 29.36 -9.52 11.41
N THR A 246 28.59 -10.41 10.80
CA THR A 246 28.89 -11.02 9.50
C THR A 246 28.48 -10.18 8.32
N ALA A 247 27.62 -9.17 8.53
CA ALA A 247 27.10 -8.31 7.48
C ALA A 247 28.21 -7.42 6.86
N ASN A 248 28.08 -7.18 5.54
CA ASN A 248 28.94 -6.24 4.85
C ASN A 248 28.51 -4.80 5.15
N PRO A 249 29.34 -3.98 5.83
CA PRO A 249 28.96 -2.62 6.24
C PRO A 249 28.64 -1.71 5.05
N ARG A 250 29.26 -1.92 3.91
CA ARG A 250 29.04 -1.13 2.70
C ARG A 250 27.68 -1.42 2.07
N TYR A 251 27.20 -2.67 2.10
CA TYR A 251 25.87 -3.04 1.61
C TYR A 251 24.81 -2.48 2.53
N VAL A 252 24.93 -2.70 3.83
CA VAL A 252 24.00 -2.15 4.83
C VAL A 252 23.88 -0.62 4.71
N ALA A 253 25.02 0.09 4.53
CA ALA A 253 25.00 1.53 4.33
C ALA A 253 24.26 1.94 3.04
N ALA A 254 24.44 1.21 1.94
CA ALA A 254 23.77 1.47 0.68
C ALA A 254 22.24 1.25 0.80
N ASP A 255 21.82 0.19 1.48
CA ASP A 255 20.40 -0.15 1.66
C ASP A 255 19.68 0.86 2.58
N LEU A 256 20.34 1.36 3.63
CA LEU A 256 19.82 2.45 4.46
C LEU A 256 19.64 3.75 3.66
N LEU A 257 20.54 4.02 2.72
CA LEU A 257 20.52 5.25 1.91
C LEU A 257 19.53 5.17 0.74
N SER A 258 19.24 3.98 0.20
CA SER A 258 18.20 3.80 -0.82
C SER A 258 16.84 4.29 -0.33
N GLN A 259 16.53 4.04 0.94
CA GLN A 259 15.31 4.53 1.56
C GLN A 259 15.37 6.01 1.96
N ALA A 260 16.53 6.45 2.50
CA ALA A 260 16.69 7.84 2.96
C ALA A 260 16.57 8.87 1.82
N GLU A 261 16.84 8.47 0.56
CA GLU A 261 16.72 9.36 -0.59
C GLU A 261 15.28 9.61 -1.07
N HIS A 262 14.30 8.82 -0.60
CA HIS A 262 12.91 8.95 -1.02
C HIS A 262 12.30 10.28 -0.59
N ASP A 263 12.42 10.61 0.70
CA ASP A 263 11.84 11.84 1.28
C ASP A 263 12.61 12.27 2.53
N GLN A 264 12.55 13.56 2.88
CA GLN A 264 13.15 14.11 4.10
C GLN A 264 12.56 13.51 5.39
N MET A 265 11.37 12.92 5.32
CA MET A 265 10.70 12.24 6.42
C MET A 265 10.88 10.71 6.37
N ALA A 266 11.60 10.16 5.40
CA ALA A 266 11.92 8.73 5.36
C ALA A 266 12.74 8.32 6.60
N SER A 267 12.61 7.07 7.02
CA SER A 267 13.34 6.53 8.18
C SER A 267 14.27 5.41 7.75
N ALA A 268 15.51 5.46 8.21
CA ALA A 268 16.53 4.45 7.99
C ALA A 268 17.13 4.01 9.33
N ILE A 269 16.87 2.77 9.74
CA ILE A 269 17.28 2.26 11.05
C ILE A 269 18.13 1.01 10.85
N LEU A 270 19.32 1.00 11.45
CA LEU A 270 20.10 -0.22 11.66
C LEU A 270 19.96 -0.67 13.11
N ILE A 271 19.67 -1.96 13.31
CA ILE A 271 19.79 -2.64 14.61
C ILE A 271 20.88 -3.70 14.49
N THR A 272 21.86 -3.67 15.36
CA THR A 272 22.95 -4.63 15.35
C THR A 272 23.44 -4.95 16.76
N THR A 273 23.96 -6.15 16.96
CA THR A 273 24.67 -6.55 18.17
C THR A 273 26.16 -6.19 18.13
N SER A 274 26.68 -5.78 16.96
CA SER A 274 28.09 -5.45 16.74
C SER A 274 28.35 -3.96 16.73
N ARG A 275 29.03 -3.45 17.74
CA ARG A 275 29.49 -2.06 17.79
C ARG A 275 30.45 -1.72 16.65
N GLU A 276 31.31 -2.68 16.28
CA GLU A 276 32.26 -2.51 15.17
C GLU A 276 31.54 -2.35 13.82
N LEU A 277 30.47 -3.16 13.56
CA LEU A 277 29.65 -3.01 12.38
C LEU A 277 28.98 -1.65 12.35
N ALA A 278 28.40 -1.21 13.49
CA ALA A 278 27.75 0.09 13.61
C ALA A 278 28.68 1.25 13.21
N GLU A 279 29.91 1.24 13.66
CA GLU A 279 30.90 2.26 13.34
C GLU A 279 31.30 2.24 11.86
N LYS A 280 31.56 1.06 11.29
CA LYS A 280 31.90 0.90 9.86
C LYS A 280 30.73 1.33 8.95
N VAL A 281 29.49 0.99 9.29
CA VAL A 281 28.31 1.42 8.53
C VAL A 281 28.20 2.94 8.55
N SER A 282 28.43 3.58 9.71
CA SER A 282 28.38 5.04 9.81
C SER A 282 29.44 5.71 8.93
N GLU A 283 30.66 5.15 8.87
CA GLU A 283 31.73 5.65 8.01
C GLU A 283 31.39 5.50 6.52
N GLU A 284 30.80 4.36 6.09
CA GLU A 284 30.38 4.13 4.70
C GLU A 284 29.24 5.09 4.31
N ILE A 285 28.26 5.35 5.20
CA ILE A 285 27.20 6.35 4.99
C ILE A 285 27.80 7.72 4.72
N ASP A 286 28.76 8.19 5.55
CA ASP A 286 29.42 9.48 5.38
C ASP A 286 30.20 9.55 4.05
N GLY A 287 30.70 8.41 3.57
CA GLY A 287 31.34 8.28 2.27
C GLY A 287 30.35 8.45 1.12
N PHE A 288 29.26 7.72 1.15
CA PHE A 288 28.23 7.72 0.10
C PHE A 288 27.49 9.07 -0.02
N VAL A 289 27.13 9.70 1.09
CA VAL A 289 26.41 11.01 1.09
C VAL A 289 27.17 12.07 0.32
N LYS A 290 28.50 12.01 0.27
CA LYS A 290 29.34 12.98 -0.47
C LYS A 290 29.16 12.91 -1.99
N VAL A 291 28.77 11.75 -2.52
CA VAL A 291 28.71 11.48 -3.98
C VAL A 291 27.30 11.28 -4.51
N LEU A 292 26.31 11.04 -3.67
CA LEU A 292 24.92 10.86 -4.09
C LEU A 292 24.27 12.18 -4.47
N GLU A 293 23.44 12.16 -5.51
CA GLU A 293 22.80 13.37 -6.07
C GLU A 293 21.80 14.00 -5.12
N ARG A 294 20.99 13.19 -4.40
CA ARG A 294 19.91 13.66 -3.50
C ARG A 294 20.40 13.88 -2.06
N ARG A 295 21.68 14.21 -1.89
CA ARG A 295 22.34 14.33 -0.58
C ARG A 295 21.62 15.19 0.45
N GLU A 296 20.95 16.28 0.04
CA GLU A 296 20.23 17.16 0.96
C GLU A 296 18.99 16.47 1.55
N ILE A 297 18.29 15.69 0.75
CA ILE A 297 17.14 14.90 1.20
C ILE A 297 17.61 13.79 2.12
N ILE A 298 18.65 13.05 1.70
CA ILE A 298 19.27 11.97 2.48
C ILE A 298 19.74 12.52 3.83
N GLN A 299 20.46 13.63 3.85
CA GLN A 299 20.98 14.21 5.10
C GLN A 299 19.84 14.59 6.04
N ALA A 300 18.78 15.24 5.54
CA ALA A 300 17.62 15.61 6.35
C ALA A 300 16.90 14.38 6.93
N SER A 301 16.74 13.32 6.14
CA SER A 301 16.18 12.05 6.58
C SER A 301 17.02 11.44 7.70
N LEU A 302 18.33 11.30 7.49
CA LEU A 302 19.25 10.70 8.48
C LEU A 302 19.37 11.52 9.77
N ASP A 303 19.37 12.84 9.69
CA ASP A 303 19.47 13.73 10.85
C ASP A 303 18.23 13.63 11.75
N ASN A 304 17.06 13.50 11.14
CA ASN A 304 15.79 13.50 11.87
C ASN A 304 15.32 12.09 12.25
N TYR A 305 15.49 11.11 11.35
CA TYR A 305 14.86 9.78 11.45
C TYR A 305 15.84 8.62 11.24
N GLY A 306 17.15 8.88 11.13
CA GLY A 306 18.19 7.88 11.00
C GLY A 306 18.76 7.45 12.35
N TYR A 307 18.82 6.13 12.61
CA TYR A 307 19.37 5.56 13.85
C TYR A 307 20.24 4.34 13.55
N ILE A 308 21.35 4.21 14.28
CA ILE A 308 22.09 2.97 14.43
C ILE A 308 21.96 2.56 15.89
N LEU A 309 21.23 1.47 16.14
CA LEU A 309 20.92 0.94 17.46
C LEU A 309 21.84 -0.24 17.76
N VAL A 310 22.58 -0.16 18.86
CA VAL A 310 23.41 -1.27 19.32
C VAL A 310 22.68 -1.98 20.44
N ALA A 311 22.18 -3.18 20.16
CA ALA A 311 21.49 -4.08 21.07
C ALA A 311 22.50 -4.87 21.90
N GLU A 312 22.07 -5.34 23.07
CA GLU A 312 22.87 -6.18 23.95
C GLU A 312 23.02 -7.60 23.41
N ASP A 313 21.94 -8.12 22.81
CA ASP A 313 21.90 -9.42 22.16
C ASP A 313 20.87 -9.46 21.02
N MET A 314 20.78 -10.58 20.33
CA MET A 314 19.87 -10.76 19.19
C MET A 314 18.41 -10.86 19.64
N GLU A 315 18.09 -11.26 20.85
CA GLU A 315 16.73 -11.32 21.37
C GLU A 315 16.17 -9.90 21.56
N GLU A 316 16.94 -9.01 22.21
CA GLU A 316 16.61 -7.59 22.33
C GLU A 316 16.46 -6.93 20.96
N ALA A 317 17.33 -7.26 20.01
CA ALA A 317 17.27 -6.75 18.65
C ALA A 317 15.97 -7.16 17.95
N ILE A 318 15.58 -8.44 18.00
CA ILE A 318 14.36 -8.98 17.41
C ILE A 318 13.11 -8.39 18.06
N ASP A 319 13.08 -8.26 19.38
CA ASP A 319 11.96 -7.62 20.10
C ASP A 319 11.79 -6.17 19.66
N THR A 320 12.89 -5.48 19.41
CA THR A 320 12.88 -4.10 18.90
C THR A 320 12.37 -4.02 17.48
N VAL A 321 12.79 -4.91 16.59
CA VAL A 321 12.24 -5.04 15.23
C VAL A 321 10.72 -5.21 15.28
N ASN A 322 10.24 -6.15 16.08
CA ASN A 322 8.80 -6.41 16.23
C ASN A 322 8.05 -5.22 16.84
N ALA A 323 8.70 -4.45 17.72
CA ALA A 323 8.12 -3.26 18.31
C ALA A 323 8.06 -2.07 17.35
N ILE A 324 9.00 -1.92 16.43
CA ILE A 324 9.00 -0.89 15.38
C ILE A 324 7.98 -1.24 14.28
N ALA A 325 7.93 -2.50 13.86
CA ALA A 325 7.02 -2.98 12.79
C ALA A 325 7.20 -2.19 11.49
N SER A 326 8.43 -2.15 11.00
CA SER A 326 8.86 -1.37 9.84
C SER A 326 8.18 -1.79 8.53
N GLU A 327 8.13 -0.89 7.57
CA GLU A 327 7.71 -1.15 6.19
C GLU A 327 8.60 -2.20 5.52
N HIS A 328 9.89 -1.92 5.39
CA HIS A 328 10.89 -2.85 4.88
C HIS A 328 11.75 -3.36 6.04
N LEU A 329 11.92 -4.66 6.13
CA LEU A 329 12.84 -5.31 7.08
C LEU A 329 13.85 -6.14 6.31
N GLU A 330 15.11 -5.77 6.40
CA GLU A 330 16.23 -6.59 5.91
C GLU A 330 16.88 -7.34 7.08
N ILE A 331 17.05 -8.65 6.93
CA ILE A 331 17.71 -9.52 7.91
C ILE A 331 19.04 -9.97 7.31
N VAL A 332 20.13 -9.30 7.70
CA VAL A 332 21.48 -9.52 7.21
C VAL A 332 22.33 -10.12 8.32
N THR A 333 21.99 -11.34 8.66
CA THR A 333 22.63 -12.12 9.72
C THR A 333 23.19 -13.43 9.16
N LYS A 334 24.02 -14.11 9.93
CA LYS A 334 24.56 -15.43 9.54
C LYS A 334 23.47 -16.44 9.19
N ASP A 335 22.36 -16.43 9.95
CA ASP A 335 21.24 -17.36 9.77
C ASP A 335 19.91 -16.60 9.63
N PRO A 336 19.66 -15.89 8.50
CA PRO A 336 18.51 -15.00 8.37
C PRO A 336 17.16 -15.75 8.41
N PHE A 337 17.11 -17.01 7.98
CA PHE A 337 15.90 -17.83 8.04
C PHE A 337 15.52 -18.21 9.47
N GLU A 338 16.50 -18.46 10.36
CA GLU A 338 16.21 -18.68 11.79
C GLU A 338 15.62 -17.41 12.42
N VAL A 339 16.25 -16.26 12.19
CA VAL A 339 15.80 -14.97 12.70
C VAL A 339 14.40 -14.65 12.19
N MET A 340 14.12 -14.88 10.91
CA MET A 340 12.79 -14.63 10.31
C MET A 340 11.67 -15.35 11.08
N THR A 341 11.90 -16.55 11.61
CA THR A 341 10.87 -17.29 12.36
C THR A 341 10.39 -16.57 13.64
N LYS A 342 11.18 -15.62 14.15
CA LYS A 342 10.92 -14.84 15.36
C LYS A 342 10.31 -13.46 15.04
N ILE A 343 10.28 -13.07 13.76
CA ILE A 343 9.68 -11.81 13.30
C ILE A 343 8.18 -11.97 13.17
N ARG A 344 7.45 -11.03 13.74
CA ARG A 344 5.98 -10.98 13.72
C ARG A 344 5.43 -9.81 12.92
N ASN A 345 6.14 -8.70 12.89
CA ASN A 345 5.65 -7.44 12.38
C ASN A 345 6.65 -6.83 11.41
N ALA A 346 6.41 -6.96 10.12
CA ALA A 346 7.11 -6.27 9.05
C ALA A 346 6.20 -6.18 7.83
N GLY A 347 6.34 -5.14 7.02
CA GLY A 347 5.63 -5.03 5.75
C GLY A 347 6.18 -6.02 4.73
N ALA A 348 7.49 -5.98 4.46
CA ALA A 348 8.21 -6.96 3.65
C ALA A 348 9.48 -7.42 4.40
N ILE A 349 9.88 -8.68 4.19
CA ILE A 349 11.08 -9.27 4.82
C ILE A 349 12.04 -9.70 3.73
N PHE A 350 13.26 -9.16 3.78
CA PHE A 350 14.37 -9.44 2.88
C PHE A 350 15.42 -10.27 3.61
N LEU A 351 15.88 -11.36 3.02
CA LEU A 351 16.73 -12.34 3.69
C LEU A 351 18.12 -12.41 3.06
N GLY A 352 19.15 -12.05 3.83
CA GLY A 352 20.53 -12.12 3.44
C GLY A 352 21.00 -10.95 2.56
N GLU A 353 22.30 -10.82 2.41
CA GLU A 353 22.98 -9.67 1.78
C GLU A 353 22.70 -9.46 0.28
N SER A 354 22.12 -10.45 -0.40
CA SER A 354 21.75 -10.35 -1.82
C SER A 354 20.30 -9.93 -2.04
N SER A 355 19.55 -9.63 -0.97
CA SER A 355 18.13 -9.31 -1.00
C SER A 355 17.90 -7.90 -0.47
N SER A 356 18.31 -6.90 -1.24
CA SER A 356 18.13 -5.49 -0.88
C SER A 356 16.72 -4.96 -1.20
N GLU A 357 16.31 -3.89 -0.54
CA GLU A 357 15.01 -3.23 -0.75
C GLU A 357 14.73 -2.90 -2.22
N PRO A 358 15.65 -2.31 -3.03
CA PRO A 358 15.39 -2.02 -4.43
C PRO A 358 15.08 -3.25 -5.29
N LEU A 359 15.57 -4.44 -4.91
CA LEU A 359 15.18 -5.68 -5.58
C LEU A 359 13.66 -5.94 -5.41
N GLY A 360 13.13 -5.74 -4.21
CA GLY A 360 11.70 -5.86 -3.92
C GLY A 360 10.90 -4.82 -4.66
N ASP A 361 11.32 -3.58 -4.60
CA ASP A 361 10.60 -2.44 -5.16
C ASP A 361 10.41 -2.51 -6.66
N TYR A 362 11.37 -3.07 -7.38
CA TYR A 362 11.37 -3.01 -8.84
C TYR A 362 11.20 -4.36 -9.54
N PHE A 363 11.62 -5.48 -8.94
CA PHE A 363 11.82 -6.67 -9.78
C PHE A 363 11.46 -8.02 -9.17
N ALA A 364 11.52 -8.22 -7.86
CA ALA A 364 11.37 -9.55 -7.25
C ALA A 364 9.97 -10.15 -7.43
N GLY A 365 8.92 -9.34 -7.45
CA GLY A 365 7.55 -9.77 -7.61
C GLY A 365 6.62 -9.48 -6.44
N PRO A 366 7.02 -9.61 -5.16
CA PRO A 366 6.24 -9.10 -4.04
C PRO A 366 5.90 -7.63 -4.18
N ASN A 367 4.79 -7.20 -3.57
CA ASN A 367 4.30 -5.84 -3.71
C ASN A 367 5.08 -4.85 -2.84
N HIS A 368 5.37 -3.68 -3.38
CA HIS A 368 6.03 -2.59 -2.66
C HIS A 368 5.05 -1.58 -2.03
N VAL A 369 3.74 -1.74 -2.23
CA VAL A 369 2.73 -0.96 -1.51
C VAL A 369 2.55 -1.61 -0.14
N LEU A 370 3.27 -1.11 0.83
CA LEU A 370 3.49 -1.71 2.13
C LEU A 370 2.87 -0.87 3.26
N PRO A 371 2.56 -1.49 4.41
CA PRO A 371 2.15 -0.76 5.60
C PRO A 371 3.33 0.00 6.21
N THR A 372 3.15 1.28 6.50
CA THR A 372 4.13 2.19 7.08
C THR A 372 3.77 2.61 8.52
N ASN A 373 4.64 3.33 9.22
CA ASN A 373 4.39 3.88 10.56
C ASN A 373 3.93 2.84 11.59
N GLY A 374 4.54 1.66 11.58
CA GLY A 374 4.22 0.59 12.52
C GLY A 374 2.89 -0.11 12.25
N THR A 375 2.21 0.19 11.14
CA THR A 375 0.91 -0.43 10.80
C THR A 375 1.07 -1.86 10.30
N ALA A 376 2.29 -2.34 10.02
CA ALA A 376 2.57 -3.75 9.74
C ALA A 376 2.16 -4.71 10.87
N ARG A 377 1.77 -4.18 12.04
CA ARG A 377 1.15 -4.96 13.13
C ARG A 377 -0.25 -5.46 12.80
N PHE A 378 -0.96 -4.83 11.85
CA PHE A 378 -2.35 -5.15 11.53
C PHE A 378 -2.72 -4.97 10.06
N PHE A 379 -1.85 -4.36 9.24
CA PHE A 379 -1.99 -4.31 7.80
C PHE A 379 -0.98 -5.22 7.11
N SER A 380 -1.31 -5.63 5.89
CA SER A 380 -0.47 -6.42 5.00
C SER A 380 -0.07 -5.62 3.76
N PRO A 381 0.94 -6.06 3.01
CA PRO A 381 1.20 -5.56 1.66
C PRO A 381 -0.04 -5.63 0.77
N LEU A 382 -0.11 -4.76 -0.23
CA LEU A 382 -1.13 -4.86 -1.27
C LEU A 382 -1.01 -6.23 -1.97
N GLY A 383 -2.12 -6.92 -2.11
CA GLY A 383 -2.18 -8.25 -2.72
C GLY A 383 -3.52 -8.53 -3.37
N VAL A 384 -3.68 -9.74 -3.89
CA VAL A 384 -4.93 -10.16 -4.57
C VAL A 384 -6.15 -10.07 -3.64
N ASP A 385 -5.98 -10.34 -2.36
CA ASP A 385 -7.02 -10.26 -1.33
C ASP A 385 -7.55 -8.82 -1.13
N THR A 386 -6.76 -7.81 -1.45
CA THR A 386 -7.19 -6.41 -1.44
C THR A 386 -8.30 -6.13 -2.46
N PHE A 387 -8.35 -6.90 -3.56
CA PHE A 387 -9.24 -6.67 -4.71
C PHE A 387 -10.41 -7.66 -4.79
N ILE A 388 -10.61 -8.47 -3.77
CA ILE A 388 -11.72 -9.43 -3.67
C ILE A 388 -12.59 -9.12 -2.46
N LYS A 389 -13.83 -9.61 -2.52
CA LYS A 389 -14.75 -9.64 -1.38
C LYS A 389 -15.28 -11.05 -1.17
N LYS A 390 -15.65 -11.35 0.06
CA LYS A 390 -16.10 -12.68 0.50
C LYS A 390 -17.52 -12.57 1.02
N SER A 391 -18.41 -13.42 0.49
CA SER A 391 -19.80 -13.52 0.95
C SER A 391 -20.06 -14.91 1.50
N SER A 392 -20.71 -15.00 2.66
CA SER A 392 -21.12 -16.28 3.24
C SER A 392 -22.26 -16.88 2.43
N ILE A 393 -22.20 -18.19 2.20
CA ILE A 393 -23.26 -18.99 1.61
C ILE A 393 -23.84 -19.85 2.72
N ILE A 394 -25.16 -19.75 2.93
CA ILE A 394 -25.89 -20.49 3.96
C ILE A 394 -27.13 -21.09 3.31
N SER A 395 -27.26 -22.45 3.34
CA SER A 395 -28.45 -23.16 2.92
C SER A 395 -28.72 -24.26 3.92
N TYR A 396 -29.95 -24.35 4.43
CA TYR A 396 -30.41 -25.38 5.33
C TYR A 396 -31.53 -26.17 4.68
N SER A 397 -31.52 -27.50 4.83
CA SER A 397 -32.67 -28.30 4.53
C SER A 397 -33.80 -28.06 5.55
N ARG A 398 -35.03 -28.43 5.23
CA ARG A 398 -36.16 -28.30 6.17
C ARG A 398 -35.87 -29.07 7.46
N SER A 399 -35.36 -30.29 7.36
CA SER A 399 -35.04 -31.15 8.51
C SER A 399 -33.88 -30.60 9.33
N ALA A 400 -32.86 -30.04 8.69
CA ALA A 400 -31.74 -29.39 9.40
C ALA A 400 -32.20 -28.14 10.19
N LEU A 401 -33.10 -27.34 9.61
CA LEU A 401 -33.65 -26.18 10.30
C LEU A 401 -34.58 -26.62 11.47
N GLU A 402 -35.38 -27.69 11.29
CA GLU A 402 -36.24 -28.26 12.32
C GLU A 402 -35.46 -28.69 13.56
N ALA A 403 -34.26 -29.22 13.37
CA ALA A 403 -33.39 -29.64 14.47
C ALA A 403 -32.88 -28.51 15.35
N VAL A 404 -32.92 -27.24 14.88
CA VAL A 404 -32.31 -26.10 15.57
C VAL A 404 -33.25 -24.88 15.76
N HIS A 405 -34.49 -24.95 15.26
CA HIS A 405 -35.40 -23.80 15.24
C HIS A 405 -35.72 -23.29 16.64
N GLU A 406 -35.96 -24.16 17.62
CA GLU A 406 -36.30 -23.79 19.00
C GLU A 406 -35.10 -23.05 19.66
N ASP A 407 -33.87 -23.49 19.40
CA ASP A 407 -32.67 -22.85 19.92
C ASP A 407 -32.49 -21.44 19.34
N ILE A 408 -32.75 -21.26 18.05
CA ILE A 408 -32.69 -19.95 17.40
C ILE A 408 -33.76 -19.00 17.99
N GLU A 409 -35.00 -19.48 18.16
CA GLU A 409 -36.11 -18.71 18.75
C GLU A 409 -35.77 -18.28 20.17
N LYS A 410 -35.24 -19.20 20.99
CA LYS A 410 -34.83 -18.95 22.37
C LYS A 410 -33.71 -17.90 22.44
N PHE A 411 -32.70 -18.03 21.55
CA PHE A 411 -31.57 -17.08 21.51
C PHE A 411 -32.03 -15.68 21.09
N ALA A 412 -32.82 -15.59 20.02
CA ALA A 412 -33.35 -14.29 19.56
C ALA A 412 -34.28 -13.64 20.62
N THR A 413 -35.06 -14.42 21.35
CA THR A 413 -35.92 -13.95 22.44
C THR A 413 -35.09 -13.43 23.62
N ALA A 414 -33.98 -14.08 23.96
CA ALA A 414 -33.08 -13.64 25.03
C ALA A 414 -32.42 -12.29 24.69
N GLU A 415 -32.23 -11.98 23.41
CA GLU A 415 -31.74 -10.66 22.94
C GLU A 415 -32.88 -9.63 22.81
N GLY A 416 -34.14 -10.00 23.07
CA GLY A 416 -35.31 -9.13 22.88
C GLY A 416 -35.73 -8.94 21.42
N LEU A 417 -35.19 -9.74 20.51
CA LEU A 417 -35.43 -9.65 19.06
C LEU A 417 -36.59 -10.53 18.63
N THR A 418 -37.80 -10.18 19.00
CA THR A 418 -39.02 -10.99 18.79
C THR A 418 -39.34 -11.20 17.30
N ALA A 419 -39.01 -10.24 16.42
CA ALA A 419 -39.18 -10.40 14.98
C ALA A 419 -38.23 -11.47 14.40
N HIS A 420 -37.00 -11.60 14.94
CA HIS A 420 -36.07 -12.67 14.57
C HIS A 420 -36.62 -14.03 14.99
N ALA A 421 -37.07 -14.17 16.24
CA ALA A 421 -37.72 -15.39 16.73
C ALA A 421 -38.94 -15.77 15.86
N ASN A 422 -39.81 -14.78 15.56
CA ASN A 422 -40.97 -14.98 14.71
C ASN A 422 -40.59 -15.41 13.29
N SER A 423 -39.51 -14.89 12.72
CA SER A 423 -39.05 -15.27 11.38
C SER A 423 -38.74 -16.77 11.29
N ILE A 424 -38.29 -17.42 12.37
CA ILE A 424 -38.04 -18.84 12.41
C ILE A 424 -39.38 -19.60 12.67
N ARG A 425 -40.18 -19.15 13.64
CA ARG A 425 -41.43 -19.80 14.07
C ARG A 425 -42.42 -19.99 12.93
N VAL A 426 -42.68 -18.98 12.13
CA VAL A 426 -43.65 -19.00 11.02
C VAL A 426 -43.29 -20.02 9.94
N ARG A 427 -42.06 -20.50 9.89
CA ARG A 427 -41.65 -21.58 8.97
C ARG A 427 -42.15 -22.94 9.37
N PHE A 428 -42.65 -23.09 10.61
CA PHE A 428 -43.15 -24.33 11.22
C PHE A 428 -44.62 -24.25 11.59
N GLU A 429 -45.29 -23.09 11.38
CA GLU A 429 -46.74 -22.99 11.53
C GLU A 429 -47.44 -23.78 10.41
N GLU A 430 -48.45 -24.55 10.78
CA GLU A 430 -49.35 -25.19 9.81
C GLU A 430 -50.14 -24.09 9.09
N LYS A 431 -50.27 -24.23 7.76
CA LYS A 431 -51.08 -23.34 6.94
C LYS A 431 -52.54 -23.63 7.10
#